data_44f79d665b233b45da4c78102065ac98
#
_entry.id   44f79d665b233b45da4c78102065ac98
#
_cell.length_a   1.000
_cell.length_b   1.000
_cell.length_c   1.000
_cell.angle_alpha   90.00
_cell.angle_beta   90.00
_cell.angle_gamma   90.00
#
_symmetry.space_group_name_H-M   'P 1'
#
loop_
_entity.id
_entity.type
_entity.pdbx_description
1 polymer ?
#
loop_
_entity_poly.entity_id
_entity_poly.type
_entity_poly.pdbx_seq_one_letter_code
_entity_poly.pdbx_strand_id
1 'polypeptide(L)'
;MTVLLLAGSAAALGSAPAQAATGQCAGNRIEHLAVKTSGGTTKGHLNIYYNPSSGYNCARLDSYGSHRGRTKQMSVTLHTCKNKTTDYFSCKSIQIANDDGHYAKYAGPVKVYGKGRCIAASAVIDAGRNEAVKVTPSYHC
;
A
#
# COMPACT_ATOMS: atom_id res chain seq x y z
N MET A 1 19.16 29.69 61.10
CA MET A 1 18.81 30.03 59.72
C MET A 1 19.10 28.77 58.87
N THR A 2 18.04 28.02 58.51
CA THR A 2 18.15 26.78 57.74
C THR A 2 17.65 27.05 56.33
N VAL A 3 18.53 26.94 55.34
CA VAL A 3 18.19 27.13 53.92
C VAL A 3 17.78 25.77 53.33
N LEU A 4 16.49 25.65 52.92
CA LEU A 4 16.00 24.50 52.17
C LEU A 4 16.32 24.73 50.69
N LEU A 5 17.13 23.84 50.10
CA LEU A 5 17.35 23.73 48.66
C LEU A 5 16.26 22.84 48.07
N LEU A 6 15.35 23.40 47.27
CA LEU A 6 14.39 22.69 46.45
C LEU A 6 15.12 22.24 45.16
N ALA A 7 15.38 20.95 45.03
CA ALA A 7 15.84 20.34 43.78
C ALA A 7 14.64 20.13 42.84
N GLY A 8 14.53 20.94 41.79
CA GLY A 8 13.55 20.78 40.73
C GLY A 8 13.97 19.67 39.77
N SER A 9 13.22 18.56 39.78
CA SER A 9 13.39 17.48 38.77
C SER A 9 12.75 17.91 37.45
N ALA A 10 13.54 18.23 36.45
CA ALA A 10 13.08 18.40 35.06
C ALA A 10 12.78 17.03 34.45
N ALA A 11 11.49 16.72 34.31
CA ALA A 11 11.07 15.56 33.53
C ALA A 11 11.34 15.83 32.02
N ALA A 12 12.33 15.19 31.46
CA ALA A 12 12.55 15.19 30.04
C ALA A 12 11.43 14.36 29.37
N LEU A 13 10.53 15.04 28.68
CA LEU A 13 9.57 14.42 27.77
C LEU A 13 10.34 13.89 26.56
N GLY A 14 10.81 12.66 26.66
CA GLY A 14 11.38 11.95 25.53
C GLY A 14 10.28 11.74 24.49
N SER A 15 10.32 12.47 23.38
CA SER A 15 9.55 12.15 22.20
C SER A 15 10.00 10.76 21.72
N ALA A 16 9.09 9.79 21.75
CA ALA A 16 9.35 8.48 21.15
C ALA A 16 9.70 8.70 19.67
N PRO A 17 10.75 8.03 19.13
CA PRO A 17 11.06 8.14 17.71
C PRO A 17 9.85 7.65 16.93
N ALA A 18 9.41 8.44 15.94
CA ALA A 18 8.40 8.02 15.00
C ALA A 18 8.89 6.70 14.36
N GLN A 19 8.18 5.60 14.60
CA GLN A 19 8.50 4.33 13.96
C GLN A 19 8.34 4.54 12.46
N ALA A 20 9.43 4.35 11.71
CA ALA A 20 9.39 4.30 10.25
C ALA A 20 8.33 3.30 9.83
N ALA A 21 7.44 3.68 8.90
CA ALA A 21 6.43 2.78 8.35
C ALA A 21 7.13 1.49 7.91
N THR A 22 6.68 0.35 8.43
CA THR A 22 7.38 -0.95 8.25
C THR A 22 7.32 -1.48 6.82
N GLY A 23 6.74 -0.74 5.87
CA GLY A 23 6.52 -1.19 4.49
C GLY A 23 5.57 -2.39 4.38
N GLN A 24 4.88 -2.74 5.47
CA GLN A 24 3.98 -3.88 5.52
C GLN A 24 2.53 -3.45 5.66
N CYS A 25 1.64 -4.26 5.05
CA CYS A 25 0.20 -4.15 5.25
C CYS A 25 -0.22 -4.95 6.48
N ALA A 26 -1.07 -4.35 7.33
CA ALA A 26 -1.73 -5.06 8.43
C ALA A 26 -2.94 -5.85 7.91
N GLY A 27 -3.26 -6.94 8.61
CA GLY A 27 -4.41 -7.79 8.31
C GLY A 27 -4.04 -9.04 7.51
N ASN A 28 -5.06 -9.68 6.95
CA ASN A 28 -4.91 -10.91 6.17
C ASN A 28 -4.74 -10.58 4.69
N ARG A 29 -3.80 -11.24 4.02
CA ARG A 29 -3.67 -11.13 2.57
C ARG A 29 -4.86 -11.80 1.90
N ILE A 30 -5.61 -11.03 1.13
CA ILE A 30 -6.79 -11.49 0.39
C ILE A 30 -6.50 -11.70 -1.09
N GLU A 31 -5.44 -11.07 -1.64
CA GLU A 31 -5.02 -11.24 -3.03
C GLU A 31 -3.50 -11.28 -3.17
N HIS A 32 -3.05 -12.09 -4.13
CA HIS A 32 -1.65 -12.20 -4.55
C HIS A 32 -1.61 -12.37 -6.08
N LEU A 33 -1.44 -11.27 -6.80
CA LEU A 33 -1.67 -11.22 -8.24
C LEU A 33 -0.37 -10.90 -8.98
N ALA A 34 -0.01 -11.73 -9.96
CA ALA A 34 1.16 -11.47 -10.80
C ALA A 34 0.94 -10.22 -11.68
N VAL A 35 1.92 -9.33 -11.68
CA VAL A 35 2.01 -8.15 -12.53
C VAL A 35 2.92 -8.50 -13.70
N LYS A 36 2.34 -8.60 -14.91
CA LYS A 36 2.99 -9.17 -16.08
C LYS A 36 3.07 -8.20 -17.24
N THR A 37 4.12 -8.36 -18.03
CA THR A 37 4.22 -7.74 -19.37
C THR A 37 3.23 -8.39 -20.35
N SER A 38 3.00 -7.77 -21.49
CA SER A 38 2.22 -8.35 -22.58
C SER A 38 2.78 -9.69 -23.07
N GLY A 39 4.10 -9.89 -22.99
CA GLY A 39 4.78 -11.15 -23.30
C GLY A 39 4.71 -12.21 -22.17
N GLY A 40 3.98 -11.94 -21.07
CA GLY A 40 3.77 -12.89 -19.97
C GLY A 40 4.86 -12.93 -18.90
N THR A 41 5.90 -12.10 -18.99
CA THR A 41 6.95 -12.03 -17.98
C THR A 41 6.44 -11.38 -16.69
N THR A 42 6.53 -12.08 -15.56
CA THR A 42 6.18 -11.55 -14.25
C THR A 42 7.31 -10.65 -13.75
N LYS A 43 7.01 -9.36 -13.52
CA LYS A 43 7.94 -8.39 -12.92
C LYS A 43 7.68 -8.12 -11.45
N GLY A 44 6.48 -8.38 -10.98
CA GLY A 44 6.10 -8.14 -9.60
C GLY A 44 4.82 -8.85 -9.20
N HIS A 45 4.41 -8.64 -7.94
CA HIS A 45 3.14 -9.13 -7.41
C HIS A 45 2.42 -8.00 -6.69
N LEU A 46 1.15 -7.80 -7.06
CA LEU A 46 0.23 -6.95 -6.32
C LEU A 46 -0.38 -7.76 -5.18
N ASN A 47 -0.09 -7.35 -3.95
CA ASN A 47 -0.62 -7.95 -2.74
C ASN A 47 -1.66 -7.03 -2.12
N ILE A 48 -2.85 -7.55 -1.85
CA ILE A 48 -3.93 -6.81 -1.20
C ILE A 48 -4.28 -7.50 0.12
N TYR A 49 -4.46 -6.72 1.15
CA TYR A 49 -4.75 -7.15 2.51
C TYR A 49 -6.04 -6.48 3.01
N TYR A 50 -6.74 -7.17 3.88
CA TYR A 50 -7.87 -6.61 4.62
C TYR A 50 -7.68 -6.82 6.13
N ASN A 51 -7.87 -5.77 6.88
CA ASN A 51 -7.86 -5.82 8.35
C ASN A 51 -9.29 -5.65 8.87
N PRO A 52 -9.95 -6.73 9.32
CA PRO A 52 -11.33 -6.65 9.81
C PRO A 52 -11.49 -5.83 11.07
N SER A 53 -10.44 -5.71 11.89
CA SER A 53 -10.47 -4.91 13.12
C SER A 53 -10.56 -3.41 12.85
N SER A 54 -9.94 -2.93 11.77
CA SER A 54 -9.94 -1.51 11.39
C SER A 54 -10.84 -1.18 10.21
N GLY A 55 -11.22 -2.18 9.38
CA GLY A 55 -11.97 -2.00 8.15
C GLY A 55 -11.14 -1.45 6.98
N TYR A 56 -9.82 -1.36 7.13
CA TYR A 56 -8.93 -0.89 6.07
C TYR A 56 -8.48 -2.01 5.15
N ASN A 57 -8.45 -1.69 3.87
CA ASN A 57 -7.70 -2.43 2.86
C ASN A 57 -6.34 -1.77 2.66
N CYS A 58 -5.33 -2.58 2.37
CA CYS A 58 -3.97 -2.14 2.11
C CYS A 58 -3.43 -2.85 0.88
N ALA A 59 -2.76 -2.13 -0.01
CA ALA A 59 -2.11 -2.70 -1.18
C ALA A 59 -0.62 -2.39 -1.20
N ARG A 60 0.18 -3.36 -1.64
CA ARG A 60 1.61 -3.22 -1.88
C ARG A 60 2.01 -3.96 -3.16
N LEU A 61 2.81 -3.30 -3.97
CA LEU A 61 3.40 -3.87 -5.17
C LEU A 61 4.83 -4.31 -4.87
N ASP A 62 5.09 -5.60 -4.85
CA ASP A 62 6.42 -6.17 -4.66
C ASP A 62 7.09 -6.48 -5.99
N SER A 63 8.33 -6.08 -6.15
CA SER A 63 9.17 -6.48 -7.28
C SER A 63 9.56 -7.96 -7.17
N TYR A 64 9.64 -8.67 -8.30
CA TYR A 64 9.84 -10.12 -8.33
C TYR A 64 11.02 -10.55 -9.22
N GLY A 65 11.63 -11.69 -8.87
CA GLY A 65 12.69 -12.33 -9.66
C GLY A 65 13.90 -11.44 -9.86
N SER A 66 14.47 -11.44 -11.06
CA SER A 66 15.62 -10.63 -11.45
C SER A 66 15.36 -9.12 -11.43
N HIS A 67 14.10 -8.70 -11.34
CA HIS A 67 13.71 -7.28 -11.23
C HIS A 67 13.83 -6.75 -9.80
N ARG A 68 13.84 -7.64 -8.80
CA ARG A 68 13.97 -7.25 -7.40
C ARG A 68 15.38 -6.73 -7.11
N GLY A 69 15.47 -5.61 -6.39
CA GLY A 69 16.72 -4.95 -6.07
C GLY A 69 17.23 -3.96 -7.12
N ARG A 70 16.61 -3.94 -8.30
CA ARG A 70 16.90 -2.96 -9.37
C ARG A 70 15.90 -1.82 -9.29
N THR A 71 16.42 -0.59 -9.18
CA THR A 71 15.57 0.62 -9.15
C THR A 71 14.83 0.78 -10.47
N LYS A 72 13.53 0.96 -10.41
CA LYS A 72 12.64 1.14 -11.56
C LYS A 72 11.37 1.87 -11.15
N GLN A 73 10.66 2.43 -12.11
CA GLN A 73 9.36 3.04 -11.87
C GLN A 73 8.37 1.94 -11.44
N MET A 74 7.69 2.18 -10.31
CA MET A 74 6.66 1.32 -9.78
C MET A 74 5.51 2.18 -9.25
N SER A 75 4.28 1.78 -9.55
CA SER A 75 3.07 2.46 -9.09
C SER A 75 2.06 1.45 -8.57
N VAL A 76 1.45 1.75 -7.44
CA VAL A 76 0.33 1.00 -6.87
C VAL A 76 -0.79 1.95 -6.49
N THR A 77 -2.01 1.63 -6.90
CA THR A 77 -3.21 2.42 -6.60
C THR A 77 -4.28 1.53 -6.02
N LEU A 78 -4.96 2.00 -4.99
CA LEU A 78 -6.07 1.32 -4.33
C LEU A 78 -7.26 2.27 -4.22
N HIS A 79 -8.45 1.79 -4.58
CA HIS A 79 -9.69 2.54 -4.57
C HIS A 79 -10.71 1.88 -3.66
N THR A 80 -11.52 2.69 -2.95
CA THR A 80 -12.82 2.27 -2.42
C THR A 80 -13.91 2.77 -3.32
N CYS A 81 -14.82 1.91 -3.76
CA CYS A 81 -15.91 2.24 -4.67
C CYS A 81 -17.18 2.62 -3.90
N LYS A 82 -17.88 3.66 -4.36
CA LYS A 82 -19.20 4.04 -3.84
C LYS A 82 -20.28 3.03 -4.26
N ASN A 83 -20.18 2.57 -5.50
CA ASN A 83 -21.12 1.65 -6.13
C ASN A 83 -20.64 0.20 -6.03
N LYS A 84 -21.58 -0.73 -6.03
CA LYS A 84 -21.29 -2.15 -6.23
C LYS A 84 -21.10 -2.39 -7.72
N THR A 85 -19.91 -2.80 -8.10
CA THR A 85 -19.56 -3.09 -9.49
C THR A 85 -18.47 -4.15 -9.52
N THR A 86 -18.41 -4.94 -10.58
CA THR A 86 -17.35 -5.91 -10.85
C THR A 86 -16.31 -5.40 -11.84
N ASP A 87 -16.51 -4.19 -12.36
CA ASP A 87 -15.61 -3.57 -13.32
C ASP A 87 -14.77 -2.46 -12.65
N TYR A 88 -13.45 -2.53 -12.83
CA TYR A 88 -12.51 -1.53 -12.31
C TYR A 88 -12.85 -0.11 -12.77
N PHE A 89 -13.12 0.07 -14.06
CA PHE A 89 -13.35 1.38 -14.66
C PHE A 89 -14.72 1.95 -14.31
N SER A 90 -15.66 1.13 -13.87
CA SER A 90 -16.97 1.54 -13.37
C SER A 90 -16.98 1.87 -11.87
N CYS A 91 -15.87 1.66 -11.16
CA CYS A 91 -15.72 2.02 -9.76
C CYS A 91 -15.79 3.55 -9.59
N LYS A 92 -16.85 4.04 -8.97
CA LYS A 92 -16.95 5.44 -8.56
C LYS A 92 -16.19 5.61 -7.25
N SER A 93 -14.95 6.05 -7.34
CA SER A 93 -14.05 6.13 -6.19
C SER A 93 -14.50 7.19 -5.18
N ILE A 94 -14.56 6.82 -3.92
CA ILE A 94 -14.74 7.73 -2.78
C ILE A 94 -13.47 7.95 -1.98
N GLN A 95 -12.56 6.99 -2.04
CA GLN A 95 -11.18 7.11 -1.56
C GLN A 95 -10.24 6.52 -2.59
N ILE A 96 -9.10 7.18 -2.77
CA ILE A 96 -7.99 6.73 -3.63
C ILE A 96 -6.72 6.94 -2.84
N ALA A 97 -5.90 5.89 -2.78
CA ALA A 97 -4.53 5.96 -2.27
C ALA A 97 -3.57 5.47 -3.35
N ASN A 98 -2.53 6.22 -3.59
CA ASN A 98 -1.54 5.96 -4.63
C ASN A 98 -0.13 6.15 -4.10
N ASP A 99 0.79 5.31 -4.55
CA ASP A 99 2.22 5.50 -4.39
C ASP A 99 2.89 5.23 -5.74
N ASP A 100 3.52 6.26 -6.31
CA ASP A 100 4.22 6.23 -7.59
C ASP A 100 5.62 6.82 -7.43
N GLY A 101 6.63 6.06 -7.82
CA GLY A 101 8.02 6.48 -7.68
C GLY A 101 9.01 5.47 -8.26
N HIS A 102 10.27 5.67 -7.95
CA HIS A 102 11.36 4.79 -8.34
C HIS A 102 11.81 3.95 -7.14
N TYR A 103 11.54 2.65 -7.20
CA TYR A 103 11.78 1.70 -6.11
C TYR A 103 12.56 0.49 -6.56
N ALA A 104 13.38 -0.05 -5.66
CA ALA A 104 14.13 -1.28 -5.91
C ALA A 104 13.35 -2.55 -5.52
N LYS A 105 12.55 -2.47 -4.44
CA LYS A 105 11.92 -3.64 -3.84
C LYS A 105 10.40 -3.62 -3.88
N TYR A 106 9.76 -2.50 -3.49
CA TYR A 106 8.29 -2.38 -3.46
C TYR A 106 7.83 -0.93 -3.54
N ALA A 107 6.61 -0.73 -4.02
CA ALA A 107 5.83 0.50 -3.91
C ALA A 107 4.67 0.28 -2.93
N GLY A 108 4.27 1.31 -2.25
CA GLY A 108 3.32 1.27 -1.13
C GLY A 108 4.01 0.98 0.21
N PRO A 109 3.27 0.63 1.27
CA PRO A 109 1.83 0.32 1.27
C PRO A 109 0.93 1.54 1.12
N VAL A 110 -0.20 1.36 0.43
CA VAL A 110 -1.28 2.34 0.33
C VAL A 110 -2.54 1.78 0.98
N LYS A 111 -3.36 2.64 1.62
CA LYS A 111 -4.50 2.21 2.43
C LYS A 111 -5.75 3.01 2.11
N VAL A 112 -6.90 2.33 2.08
CA VAL A 112 -8.23 2.94 2.01
C VAL A 112 -9.18 2.23 2.98
N TYR A 113 -10.11 2.98 3.56
CA TYR A 113 -11.20 2.38 4.33
C TYR A 113 -12.20 1.74 3.38
N GLY A 114 -12.50 0.46 3.57
CA GLY A 114 -13.32 -0.30 2.64
C GLY A 114 -14.28 -1.31 3.26
N LYS A 115 -14.57 -1.18 4.57
CA LYS A 115 -15.52 -2.08 5.24
C LYS A 115 -16.89 -2.01 4.59
N GLY A 116 -17.39 -3.18 4.10
CA GLY A 116 -18.69 -3.29 3.43
C GLY A 116 -18.76 -2.59 2.08
N ARG A 117 -17.61 -2.34 1.42
CA ARG A 117 -17.52 -1.67 0.12
C ARG A 117 -16.66 -2.47 -0.84
N CYS A 118 -16.96 -2.34 -2.13
CA CYS A 118 -16.08 -2.84 -3.17
C CYS A 118 -14.76 -2.07 -3.18
N ILE A 119 -13.68 -2.75 -3.47
CA ILE A 119 -12.36 -2.18 -3.72
C ILE A 119 -11.87 -2.53 -5.11
N ALA A 120 -11.03 -1.70 -5.68
CA ALA A 120 -10.33 -1.95 -6.94
C ALA A 120 -8.88 -1.50 -6.82
N ALA A 121 -7.97 -2.17 -7.49
CA ALA A 121 -6.56 -1.85 -7.43
C ALA A 121 -5.89 -1.96 -8.80
N SER A 122 -4.82 -1.19 -8.98
CA SER A 122 -3.93 -1.32 -10.13
C SER A 122 -2.47 -1.25 -9.70
N ALA A 123 -1.63 -1.88 -10.48
CA ALA A 123 -0.19 -1.89 -10.31
C ALA A 123 0.50 -1.79 -11.66
N VAL A 124 1.57 -0.98 -11.73
CA VAL A 124 2.36 -0.77 -12.94
C VAL A 124 3.85 -0.85 -12.58
N ILE A 125 4.63 -1.52 -13.41
CA ILE A 125 6.10 -1.54 -13.34
C ILE A 125 6.65 -1.19 -14.73
N ASP A 126 7.63 -0.29 -14.78
CA ASP A 126 8.27 0.21 -16.00
C ASP A 126 7.28 0.74 -17.03
N ALA A 127 6.45 1.72 -16.63
CA ALA A 127 5.48 2.36 -17.51
C ALA A 127 6.12 2.80 -18.85
N GLY A 128 5.45 2.48 -19.97
CA GLY A 128 5.82 2.90 -21.31
C GLY A 128 6.84 2.01 -22.02
N ARG A 129 7.78 1.35 -21.34
CA ARG A 129 8.76 0.45 -21.97
C ARG A 129 8.75 -0.91 -21.31
N ASN A 130 8.33 -1.94 -22.05
CA ASN A 130 8.22 -3.29 -21.51
C ASN A 130 7.40 -3.32 -20.20
N GLU A 131 6.34 -2.54 -20.21
CA GLU A 131 5.45 -2.32 -19.09
C GLU A 131 4.82 -3.63 -18.59
N ALA A 132 4.80 -3.79 -17.26
CA ALA A 132 4.01 -4.83 -16.62
C ALA A 132 2.86 -4.17 -15.87
N VAL A 133 1.64 -4.66 -16.11
CA VAL A 133 0.41 -4.08 -15.56
C VAL A 133 -0.46 -5.16 -14.93
N LYS A 134 -1.11 -4.81 -13.85
CA LYS A 134 -2.24 -5.55 -13.29
C LYS A 134 -3.32 -4.57 -12.87
N VAL A 135 -4.51 -4.80 -13.39
CA VAL A 135 -5.75 -4.14 -12.96
C VAL A 135 -6.64 -5.23 -12.39
N THR A 136 -7.23 -4.99 -11.23
CA THR A 136 -8.17 -5.94 -10.64
C THR A 136 -9.58 -5.66 -11.15
N PRO A 137 -10.48 -6.65 -11.17
CA PRO A 137 -11.90 -6.33 -11.13
C PRO A 137 -12.21 -5.57 -9.83
N SER A 138 -13.36 -4.93 -9.76
CA SER A 138 -13.86 -4.42 -8.48
C SER A 138 -14.50 -5.57 -7.71
N TYR A 139 -14.11 -5.79 -6.46
CA TYR A 139 -14.50 -6.97 -5.69
C TYR A 139 -14.37 -6.74 -4.18
N HIS A 140 -14.59 -7.79 -3.41
CA HIS A 140 -14.60 -7.75 -1.94
C HIS A 140 -15.64 -6.74 -1.39
N CYS A 141 -16.77 -6.64 -2.08
CA CYS A 141 -17.90 -5.83 -1.64
C CYS A 141 -18.54 -6.42 -0.37
#